data_295fc9191204fa7b0abd7392f9a08654
#
_entry.id   295fc9191204fa7b0abd7392f9a08654
#
_cell.length_a   1.000
_cell.length_b   1.000
_cell.length_c   1.000
_cell.angle_alpha   90.00
_cell.angle_beta   90.00
_cell.angle_gamma   90.00
#
_symmetry.space_group_name_H-M   'P 1'
#
loop_
_entity.id
_entity.type
_entity.pdbx_description
1 polymer ?
#
loop_
_entity_poly.entity_id
_entity_poly.type
_entity_poly.pdbx_seq_one_letter_code
_entity_poly.pdbx_strand_id
1 'polypeptide(L)'
;VTGLLSAAGLGLVGPGGPRTADPARRDPAELRALAERAGRELEGAPALEIARWAADTFGDRFCVTSSMADAVLAHLVSRVAPGVDVIFLDTGLHFPETLRVRDEVARRLPVNVRSIRPRQTVGQQDGEYGPRLFNRSPDDCCQLRKVEPLERALSGYDAWAAGLRRDESPTRANTPVVTFDPRRGKVKVNPIAAWSQADVDSYISRYDIPVNELLSRGYGSVGCWPCTRRTRAGEDPRAGRWAMFEKTECGLHV
;
A
#
# COMPACT_ATOMS: atom_id res chain seq x y z
N VAL A 1 30.79 24.53 47.77
CA VAL A 1 29.93 25.23 46.78
C VAL A 1 29.48 24.20 45.78
N THR A 2 28.24 23.78 45.96
CA THR A 2 27.58 22.66 45.29
C THR A 2 26.86 23.21 44.04
N GLY A 3 27.23 22.75 42.85
CA GLY A 3 26.52 23.07 41.59
C GLY A 3 25.63 21.91 41.17
N LEU A 4 24.31 22.10 41.21
CA LEU A 4 23.29 21.18 40.69
C LEU A 4 23.22 21.27 39.17
N LEU A 5 23.47 20.19 38.47
CA LEU A 5 23.15 20.03 37.05
C LEU A 5 21.70 19.56 36.90
N SER A 6 20.90 20.42 36.28
CA SER A 6 19.50 20.17 35.92
C SER A 6 19.43 19.19 34.76
N ALA A 7 18.75 18.06 34.95
CA ALA A 7 18.42 17.10 33.89
C ALA A 7 17.23 17.64 33.09
N ALA A 8 17.45 17.96 31.80
CA ALA A 8 16.39 18.29 30.87
C ALA A 8 15.62 17.01 30.53
N GLY A 9 14.33 16.97 30.84
CA GLY A 9 13.43 15.88 30.58
C GLY A 9 13.19 15.68 29.08
N LEU A 10 13.45 14.48 28.59
CA LEU A 10 12.97 13.97 27.31
C LEU A 10 11.44 13.78 27.44
N GLY A 11 10.69 14.67 26.81
CA GLY A 11 9.24 14.55 26.68
C GLY A 11 8.90 13.34 25.81
N LEU A 12 8.32 12.32 26.43
CA LEU A 12 7.64 11.23 25.74
C LEU A 12 6.42 11.82 25.02
N VAL A 13 6.43 11.78 23.68
CA VAL A 13 5.26 12.07 22.87
C VAL A 13 4.27 10.92 23.08
N GLY A 14 3.19 11.20 23.82
CA GLY A 14 2.11 10.27 24.09
C GLY A 14 1.26 9.99 22.84
N PRO A 15 0.45 8.90 22.83
CA PRO A 15 -0.39 8.53 21.71
C PRO A 15 -1.41 9.64 21.42
N GLY A 16 -1.57 9.97 20.13
CA GLY A 16 -2.33 11.09 19.61
C GLY A 16 -3.70 11.31 20.27
N GLY A 17 -3.95 12.54 20.65
CA GLY A 17 -5.22 13.02 21.16
C GLY A 17 -6.38 12.84 20.17
N PRO A 18 -7.65 13.03 20.60
CA PRO A 18 -8.83 12.84 19.77
C PRO A 18 -8.77 13.75 18.54
N ARG A 19 -8.92 13.17 17.35
CA ARG A 19 -9.03 13.92 16.09
C ARG A 19 -10.19 14.90 16.21
N THR A 20 -9.91 16.17 15.96
CA THR A 20 -10.92 17.20 15.79
C THR A 20 -11.86 16.83 14.65
N ALA A 21 -13.11 17.35 14.72
CA ALA A 21 -14.23 17.05 13.82
C ALA A 21 -13.81 16.77 12.36
N ASP A 22 -14.31 15.65 11.81
CA ASP A 22 -14.07 15.19 10.44
C ASP A 22 -14.33 16.34 9.44
N PRO A 23 -13.31 16.86 8.74
CA PRO A 23 -13.56 17.86 7.70
C PRO A 23 -14.47 17.21 6.66
N ALA A 24 -15.53 17.90 6.25
CA ALA A 24 -16.55 17.40 5.37
C ALA A 24 -15.92 16.69 4.15
N ARG A 25 -16.36 15.45 3.89
CA ARG A 25 -15.87 14.64 2.76
C ARG A 25 -16.12 15.41 1.46
N ARG A 26 -15.11 15.51 0.58
CA ARG A 26 -15.27 16.17 -0.73
C ARG A 26 -16.27 15.40 -1.61
N ASP A 27 -16.96 16.14 -2.44
CA ASP A 27 -17.89 15.57 -3.40
C ASP A 27 -17.15 14.67 -4.43
N PRO A 28 -17.66 13.49 -4.76
CA PRO A 28 -17.03 12.61 -5.76
C PRO A 28 -16.86 13.27 -7.15
N ALA A 29 -17.73 14.21 -7.54
CA ALA A 29 -17.57 14.94 -8.80
C ALA A 29 -16.39 15.91 -8.74
N GLU A 30 -16.18 16.58 -7.61
CA GLU A 30 -15.00 17.42 -7.37
C GLU A 30 -13.74 16.60 -7.39
N LEU A 31 -13.72 15.43 -6.73
CA LEU A 31 -12.59 14.51 -6.72
C LEU A 31 -12.25 13.98 -8.12
N ARG A 32 -13.28 13.72 -8.94
CA ARG A 32 -13.10 13.31 -10.34
C ARG A 32 -12.46 14.43 -11.17
N ALA A 33 -13.00 15.62 -11.13
CA ALA A 33 -12.47 16.77 -11.87
C ALA A 33 -11.02 17.08 -11.45
N LEU A 34 -10.72 16.97 -10.15
CA LEU A 34 -9.39 17.15 -9.60
C LEU A 34 -8.42 16.07 -10.12
N ALA A 35 -8.82 14.81 -10.10
CA ALA A 35 -8.00 13.69 -10.56
C ALA A 35 -7.70 13.78 -12.06
N GLU A 36 -8.69 14.14 -12.89
CA GLU A 36 -8.52 14.32 -14.34
C GLU A 36 -7.55 15.47 -14.68
N ARG A 37 -7.62 16.58 -13.96
CA ARG A 37 -6.69 17.69 -14.11
C ARG A 37 -5.28 17.28 -13.69
N ALA A 38 -5.13 16.77 -12.48
CA ALA A 38 -3.85 16.37 -11.93
C ALA A 38 -3.21 15.23 -12.73
N GLY A 39 -4.00 14.29 -13.28
CA GLY A 39 -3.49 13.22 -14.14
C GLY A 39 -2.81 13.75 -15.40
N ARG A 40 -3.31 14.86 -15.97
CA ARG A 40 -2.65 15.53 -17.12
C ARG A 40 -1.44 16.37 -16.72
N GLU A 41 -1.57 17.12 -15.63
CA GLU A 41 -0.52 18.05 -15.18
C GLU A 41 0.71 17.35 -14.62
N LEU A 42 0.51 16.19 -13.97
CA LEU A 42 1.57 15.44 -13.29
C LEU A 42 2.10 14.26 -14.12
N GLU A 43 1.57 14.02 -15.32
CA GLU A 43 2.14 13.00 -16.20
C GLU A 43 3.59 13.38 -16.57
N GLY A 44 4.53 12.48 -16.24
CA GLY A 44 5.96 12.73 -16.40
C GLY A 44 6.63 13.51 -15.26
N ALA A 45 5.88 13.96 -14.26
CA ALA A 45 6.46 14.61 -13.10
C ALA A 45 7.27 13.61 -12.23
N PRO A 46 8.30 14.10 -11.51
CA PRO A 46 9.03 13.26 -10.54
C PRO A 46 8.12 12.67 -9.46
N ALA A 47 8.37 11.43 -9.08
CA ALA A 47 7.55 10.70 -8.11
C ALA A 47 7.34 11.45 -6.77
N LEU A 48 8.37 12.18 -6.31
CA LEU A 48 8.29 12.97 -5.09
C LEU A 48 7.35 14.18 -5.24
N GLU A 49 7.26 14.78 -6.41
CA GLU A 49 6.35 15.89 -6.71
C GLU A 49 4.90 15.40 -6.76
N ILE A 50 4.66 14.24 -7.37
CA ILE A 50 3.33 13.59 -7.37
C ILE A 50 2.89 13.27 -5.94
N ALA A 51 3.80 12.73 -5.12
CA ALA A 51 3.53 12.44 -3.71
C ALA A 51 3.25 13.72 -2.90
N ARG A 52 4.01 14.79 -3.14
CA ARG A 52 3.82 16.10 -2.51
C ARG A 52 2.46 16.69 -2.87
N TRP A 53 2.11 16.70 -4.16
CA TRP A 53 0.80 17.16 -4.61
C TRP A 53 -0.33 16.45 -3.87
N ALA A 54 -0.25 15.12 -3.72
CA ALA A 54 -1.27 14.35 -3.01
C ALA A 54 -1.33 14.73 -1.52
N ALA A 55 -0.17 14.84 -0.87
CA ALA A 55 -0.07 15.22 0.54
C ALA A 55 -0.64 16.63 0.79
N ASP A 56 -0.24 17.61 -0.03
CA ASP A 56 -0.67 19.00 0.11
C ASP A 56 -2.17 19.17 -0.21
N THR A 57 -2.68 18.38 -1.18
CA THR A 57 -4.08 18.47 -1.60
C THR A 57 -5.04 17.84 -0.61
N PHE A 58 -4.69 16.71 -0.01
CA PHE A 58 -5.62 15.90 0.78
C PHE A 58 -5.30 15.87 2.28
N GLY A 59 -4.10 16.25 2.70
CA GLY A 59 -3.69 16.26 4.10
C GLY A 59 -3.98 14.94 4.82
N ASP A 60 -4.68 14.99 5.95
CA ASP A 60 -5.06 13.81 6.75
C ASP A 60 -6.07 12.88 6.04
N ARG A 61 -6.64 13.31 4.91
CA ARG A 61 -7.54 12.49 4.10
C ARG A 61 -6.81 11.74 2.97
N PHE A 62 -5.49 11.65 3.08
CA PHE A 62 -4.60 10.88 2.21
C PHE A 62 -3.97 9.72 2.98
N CYS A 63 -3.86 8.57 2.33
CA CYS A 63 -3.13 7.42 2.85
C CYS A 63 -2.35 6.69 1.76
N VAL A 64 -1.45 5.83 2.17
CA VAL A 64 -0.69 4.91 1.31
C VAL A 64 -1.18 3.50 1.53
N THR A 65 -1.27 2.69 0.48
CA THR A 65 -1.46 1.24 0.61
C THR A 65 -0.16 0.51 0.30
N SER A 66 0.20 -0.48 1.11
CA SER A 66 1.41 -1.28 0.88
C SER A 66 1.15 -2.76 1.06
N SER A 67 1.70 -3.57 0.14
CA SER A 67 1.70 -5.03 0.24
C SER A 67 2.87 -5.57 1.07
N MET A 68 3.82 -4.71 1.46
CA MET A 68 5.05 -5.05 2.16
C MET A 68 5.96 -6.01 1.35
N ALA A 69 5.91 -5.91 0.01
CA ALA A 69 6.96 -6.47 -0.85
C ALA A 69 8.24 -5.65 -0.71
N ASP A 70 8.08 -4.36 -0.62
CA ASP A 70 9.08 -3.36 -0.24
C ASP A 70 8.41 -2.17 0.44
N ALA A 71 9.20 -1.24 0.95
CA ALA A 71 8.73 -0.02 1.59
C ALA A 71 9.00 1.26 0.75
N VAL A 72 9.29 1.13 -0.53
CA VAL A 72 9.66 2.26 -1.42
C VAL A 72 8.61 3.35 -1.41
N LEU A 73 7.35 3.02 -1.69
CA LEU A 73 6.28 4.01 -1.72
C LEU A 73 6.03 4.64 -0.34
N ALA A 74 6.02 3.82 0.72
CA ALA A 74 5.82 4.32 2.08
C ALA A 74 6.94 5.31 2.48
N HIS A 75 8.20 4.98 2.18
CA HIS A 75 9.33 5.88 2.41
C HIS A 75 9.24 7.14 1.54
N LEU A 76 8.95 7.02 0.24
CA LEU A 76 8.84 8.16 -0.67
C LEU A 76 7.81 9.17 -0.15
N VAL A 77 6.61 8.70 0.21
CA VAL A 77 5.53 9.57 0.70
C VAL A 77 5.86 10.14 2.08
N SER A 78 6.49 9.37 2.97
CA SER A 78 6.87 9.86 4.29
C SER A 78 7.85 11.05 4.28
N ARG A 79 8.60 11.24 3.19
CA ARG A 79 9.49 12.39 2.99
C ARG A 79 8.75 13.71 2.79
N VAL A 80 7.51 13.66 2.38
CA VAL A 80 6.65 14.84 2.16
C VAL A 80 5.45 14.89 3.08
N ALA A 81 5.06 13.76 3.66
CA ALA A 81 3.98 13.62 4.62
C ALA A 81 4.41 12.72 5.80
N PRO A 82 5.30 13.18 6.69
CA PRO A 82 5.65 12.43 7.90
C PRO A 82 4.40 12.11 8.72
N GLY A 83 4.29 10.87 9.19
CA GLY A 83 3.12 10.39 9.93
C GLY A 83 1.95 9.92 9.05
N VAL A 84 2.12 9.88 7.72
CA VAL A 84 1.08 9.38 6.82
C VAL A 84 0.64 7.97 7.20
N ASP A 85 -0.67 7.71 7.12
CA ASP A 85 -1.24 6.38 7.33
C ASP A 85 -0.81 5.43 6.20
N VAL A 86 -0.19 4.31 6.54
CA VAL A 86 0.15 3.21 5.62
C VAL A 86 -0.78 2.04 5.91
N ILE A 87 -1.73 1.82 5.02
CA ILE A 87 -2.72 0.74 5.12
C ILE A 87 -2.07 -0.58 4.67
N PHE A 88 -1.96 -1.51 5.59
CA PHE A 88 -1.57 -2.89 5.34
C PHE A 88 -2.77 -3.82 5.54
N LEU A 89 -3.15 -4.57 4.51
CA LEU A 89 -4.24 -5.53 4.59
C LEU A 89 -3.72 -6.85 5.17
N ASP A 90 -3.89 -7.05 6.47
CA ASP A 90 -3.51 -8.29 7.15
C ASP A 90 -4.52 -9.40 6.86
N THR A 91 -4.29 -10.11 5.77
CA THR A 91 -5.19 -11.16 5.29
C THR A 91 -5.24 -12.41 6.19
N GLY A 92 -4.33 -12.56 7.15
CA GLY A 92 -4.15 -13.79 7.93
C GLY A 92 -3.50 -14.94 7.11
N LEU A 93 -3.10 -14.67 5.86
CA LEU A 93 -2.50 -15.62 4.93
C LEU A 93 -1.17 -15.09 4.36
N HIS A 94 -0.46 -14.25 5.11
CA HIS A 94 0.84 -13.72 4.72
C HIS A 94 1.97 -14.69 5.03
N PHE A 95 3.04 -14.59 4.24
CA PHE A 95 4.34 -15.14 4.65
C PHE A 95 4.85 -14.41 5.90
N PRO A 96 5.58 -15.09 6.78
CA PRO A 96 6.22 -14.45 7.93
C PRO A 96 7.14 -13.28 7.53
N GLU A 97 7.80 -13.39 6.37
CA GLU A 97 8.66 -12.37 5.78
C GLU A 97 7.91 -11.06 5.52
N THR A 98 6.67 -11.15 5.03
CA THR A 98 5.81 -9.98 4.80
C THR A 98 5.47 -9.26 6.10
N LEU A 99 5.19 -10.02 7.16
CA LEU A 99 4.91 -9.44 8.48
C LEU A 99 6.16 -8.80 9.09
N ARG A 100 7.36 -9.38 8.88
CA ARG A 100 8.63 -8.77 9.29
C ARG A 100 8.85 -7.41 8.62
N VAL A 101 8.62 -7.30 7.32
CA VAL A 101 8.74 -6.01 6.60
C VAL A 101 7.76 -4.99 7.15
N ARG A 102 6.50 -5.37 7.41
CA ARG A 102 5.51 -4.50 8.06
C ARG A 102 6.02 -3.94 9.39
N ASP A 103 6.56 -4.80 10.26
CA ASP A 103 7.05 -4.41 11.57
C ASP A 103 8.32 -3.54 11.47
N GLU A 104 9.16 -3.82 10.49
CA GLU A 104 10.34 -3.02 10.21
C GLU A 104 9.98 -1.62 9.68
N VAL A 105 9.01 -1.53 8.78
CA VAL A 105 8.46 -0.25 8.29
C VAL A 105 7.91 0.57 9.45
N ALA A 106 7.10 -0.03 10.33
CA ALA A 106 6.54 0.66 11.48
C ALA A 106 7.61 1.19 12.46
N ARG A 107 8.75 0.50 12.55
CA ARG A 107 9.85 0.88 13.44
C ARG A 107 10.81 1.91 12.83
N ARG A 108 11.09 1.83 11.51
CA ARG A 108 12.16 2.59 10.83
C ARG A 108 11.68 3.86 10.14
N LEU A 109 10.43 3.88 9.66
CA LEU A 109 9.93 5.00 8.87
C LEU A 109 9.00 5.90 9.69
N PRO A 110 8.99 7.21 9.43
CA PRO A 110 8.07 8.14 10.08
C PRO A 110 6.66 8.03 9.45
N VAL A 111 6.02 6.87 9.62
CA VAL A 111 4.68 6.55 9.11
C VAL A 111 3.82 5.91 10.20
N ASN A 112 2.51 5.94 10.03
CA ASN A 112 1.58 5.23 10.89
C ASN A 112 1.08 3.96 10.18
N VAL A 113 1.65 2.79 10.48
CA VAL A 113 1.24 1.52 9.87
C VAL A 113 -0.07 1.05 10.50
N ARG A 114 -1.12 0.98 9.67
CA ARG A 114 -2.46 0.51 10.06
C ARG A 114 -2.73 -0.87 9.47
N SER A 115 -2.64 -1.91 10.29
CA SER A 115 -2.99 -3.29 9.90
C SER A 115 -4.50 -3.47 9.92
N ILE A 116 -5.09 -3.68 8.76
CA ILE A 116 -6.53 -3.85 8.58
C ILE A 116 -6.83 -5.34 8.37
N ARG A 117 -7.57 -5.92 9.30
CA ARG A 117 -7.97 -7.34 9.25
C ARG A 117 -9.34 -7.53 8.62
N PRO A 118 -9.58 -8.66 7.95
CA PRO A 118 -10.91 -9.10 7.57
C PRO A 118 -11.84 -9.21 8.78
N ARG A 119 -13.15 -9.16 8.54
CA ARG A 119 -14.15 -9.34 9.63
C ARG A 119 -14.06 -10.71 10.28
N GLN A 120 -13.69 -11.72 9.49
CA GLN A 120 -13.56 -13.10 9.93
C GLN A 120 -12.09 -13.53 10.00
N THR A 121 -11.74 -14.32 10.98
CA THR A 121 -10.50 -15.11 10.98
C THR A 121 -10.53 -16.15 9.85
N VAL A 122 -9.38 -16.75 9.52
CA VAL A 122 -9.34 -17.84 8.53
C VAL A 122 -10.20 -19.02 8.98
N GLY A 123 -10.15 -19.39 10.27
CA GLY A 123 -10.97 -20.50 10.81
C GLY A 123 -12.47 -20.23 10.74
N GLN A 124 -12.92 -19.00 11.00
CA GLN A 124 -14.34 -18.63 10.85
C GLN A 124 -14.79 -18.68 9.38
N GLN A 125 -13.96 -18.19 8.47
CA GLN A 125 -14.19 -18.28 7.03
C GLN A 125 -14.27 -19.75 6.57
N ASP A 126 -13.36 -20.60 7.05
CA ASP A 126 -13.38 -22.04 6.72
C ASP A 126 -14.63 -22.75 7.28
N GLY A 127 -15.14 -22.33 8.43
CA GLY A 127 -16.38 -22.82 8.99
C GLY A 127 -17.62 -22.44 8.19
N GLU A 128 -17.65 -21.22 7.63
CA GLU A 128 -18.81 -20.69 6.86
C GLU A 128 -18.78 -21.13 5.39
N TYR A 129 -17.61 -21.02 4.74
CA TYR A 129 -17.48 -21.27 3.29
C TYR A 129 -16.80 -22.62 2.97
N GLY A 130 -16.42 -23.40 3.98
CA GLY A 130 -15.62 -24.61 3.86
C GLY A 130 -14.12 -24.31 3.71
N PRO A 131 -13.24 -25.31 3.95
CA PRO A 131 -11.80 -25.12 4.04
C PRO A 131 -11.18 -24.68 2.71
N ARG A 132 -10.09 -23.91 2.83
CA ARG A 132 -9.27 -23.49 1.70
C ARG A 132 -10.04 -22.77 0.59
N LEU A 133 -10.88 -21.79 0.94
CA LEU A 133 -11.62 -20.96 -0.01
C LEU A 133 -10.71 -20.38 -1.10
N PHE A 134 -9.46 -20.02 -0.78
CA PHE A 134 -8.46 -19.53 -1.73
C PHE A 134 -8.16 -20.49 -2.89
N ASN A 135 -8.37 -21.81 -2.70
CA ASN A 135 -8.18 -22.83 -3.75
C ASN A 135 -9.45 -23.13 -4.56
N ARG A 136 -10.62 -22.81 -4.05
CA ARG A 136 -11.91 -23.11 -4.69
C ARG A 136 -12.52 -21.89 -5.34
N SER A 137 -12.42 -20.74 -4.71
CA SER A 137 -12.88 -19.45 -5.18
C SER A 137 -11.90 -18.35 -4.74
N PRO A 138 -10.80 -18.14 -5.49
CA PRO A 138 -9.81 -17.12 -5.16
C PRO A 138 -10.38 -15.70 -5.22
N ASP A 139 -11.43 -15.46 -6.01
CA ASP A 139 -12.11 -14.16 -6.09
C ASP A 139 -12.87 -13.86 -4.80
N ASP A 140 -13.68 -14.80 -4.31
CA ASP A 140 -14.40 -14.64 -3.04
C ASP A 140 -13.42 -14.49 -1.87
N CYS A 141 -12.35 -15.28 -1.85
CA CYS A 141 -11.32 -15.12 -0.85
C CYS A 141 -10.67 -13.72 -0.89
N CYS A 142 -10.36 -13.20 -2.09
CA CYS A 142 -9.83 -11.85 -2.24
C CYS A 142 -10.87 -10.78 -1.86
N GLN A 143 -12.15 -10.99 -2.20
CA GLN A 143 -13.24 -10.10 -1.82
C GLN A 143 -13.33 -9.97 -0.29
N LEU A 144 -13.36 -11.08 0.43
CA LEU A 144 -13.49 -11.10 1.88
C LEU A 144 -12.22 -10.61 2.61
N ARG A 145 -11.04 -10.94 2.07
CA ARG A 145 -9.78 -10.71 2.80
C ARG A 145 -8.97 -9.50 2.33
N LYS A 146 -9.37 -8.87 1.22
CA LYS A 146 -8.65 -7.71 0.68
C LYS A 146 -9.57 -6.58 0.26
N VAL A 147 -10.58 -6.86 -0.58
CA VAL A 147 -11.40 -5.80 -1.20
C VAL A 147 -12.28 -5.12 -0.15
N GLU A 148 -13.07 -5.88 0.60
CA GLU A 148 -13.90 -5.33 1.69
C GLU A 148 -13.05 -4.65 2.77
N PRO A 149 -11.96 -5.24 3.28
CA PRO A 149 -11.09 -4.56 4.23
C PRO A 149 -10.51 -3.25 3.71
N LEU A 150 -10.12 -3.19 2.42
CA LEU A 150 -9.64 -1.96 1.81
C LEU A 150 -10.74 -0.90 1.72
N GLU A 151 -11.94 -1.25 1.27
CA GLU A 151 -13.07 -0.33 1.18
C GLU A 151 -13.39 0.27 2.55
N ARG A 152 -13.41 -0.56 3.58
CA ARG A 152 -13.62 -0.12 4.97
C ARG A 152 -12.47 0.76 5.47
N ALA A 153 -11.23 0.41 5.19
CA ALA A 153 -10.09 1.23 5.57
C ALA A 153 -10.10 2.60 4.89
N LEU A 154 -10.46 2.64 3.60
CA LEU A 154 -10.47 3.87 2.82
C LEU A 154 -11.67 4.77 3.11
N SER A 155 -12.66 4.37 3.92
CA SER A 155 -13.86 5.18 4.18
C SER A 155 -13.56 6.57 4.71
N GLY A 156 -12.46 6.74 5.47
CA GLY A 156 -12.03 8.02 6.06
C GLY A 156 -11.13 8.88 5.14
N TYR A 157 -10.82 8.45 3.92
CA TYR A 157 -9.91 9.17 3.02
C TYR A 157 -10.59 9.61 1.74
N ASP A 158 -10.09 10.67 1.11
CA ASP A 158 -10.48 11.14 -0.21
C ASP A 158 -9.52 10.67 -1.29
N ALA A 159 -8.27 10.38 -0.90
CA ALA A 159 -7.24 9.88 -1.80
C ALA A 159 -6.40 8.77 -1.17
N TRP A 160 -5.85 7.89 -2.02
CA TRP A 160 -4.95 6.84 -1.61
C TRP A 160 -3.86 6.59 -2.65
N ALA A 161 -2.64 6.33 -2.19
CA ALA A 161 -1.53 5.99 -3.05
C ALA A 161 -1.33 4.47 -3.12
N ALA A 162 -0.97 3.99 -4.32
CA ALA A 162 -0.57 2.62 -4.58
C ALA A 162 0.76 2.56 -5.33
N GLY A 163 1.56 1.53 -5.06
CA GLY A 163 2.85 1.31 -5.69
C GLY A 163 2.76 0.58 -7.02
N LEU A 164 1.77 0.90 -7.86
CA LEU A 164 1.65 0.31 -9.19
C LEU A 164 2.68 0.92 -10.14
N ARG A 165 3.31 0.07 -10.93
CA ARG A 165 4.26 0.49 -11.97
C ARG A 165 3.88 -0.07 -13.33
N ARG A 166 4.09 0.69 -14.38
CA ARG A 166 3.85 0.30 -15.78
C ARG A 166 4.71 -0.90 -16.19
N ASP A 167 5.89 -0.99 -15.60
CA ASP A 167 6.91 -2.01 -15.85
C ASP A 167 6.59 -3.40 -15.23
N GLU A 168 5.60 -3.48 -14.33
CA GLU A 168 5.35 -4.72 -13.59
C GLU A 168 4.62 -5.81 -14.38
N SER A 169 3.81 -5.43 -15.35
CA SER A 169 3.08 -6.37 -16.22
C SER A 169 2.40 -5.65 -17.39
N PRO A 170 2.07 -6.37 -18.49
CA PRO A 170 1.31 -5.79 -19.60
C PRO A 170 -0.03 -5.20 -19.18
N THR A 171 -0.71 -5.78 -18.19
CA THR A 171 -2.00 -5.25 -17.68
C THR A 171 -1.86 -3.90 -16.98
N ARG A 172 -0.64 -3.50 -16.61
CA ARG A 172 -0.33 -2.24 -15.93
C ARG A 172 0.34 -1.19 -16.81
N ALA A 173 0.66 -1.52 -18.07
CA ALA A 173 1.40 -0.65 -18.98
C ALA A 173 0.83 0.77 -19.11
N ASN A 174 -0.49 0.94 -18.93
CA ASN A 174 -1.18 2.21 -19.02
C ASN A 174 -1.61 2.76 -17.65
N THR A 175 -0.97 2.35 -16.54
CA THR A 175 -1.29 2.87 -15.20
C THR A 175 -1.09 4.38 -15.16
N PRO A 176 -2.14 5.19 -14.89
CA PRO A 176 -2.03 6.63 -14.78
C PRO A 176 -1.36 7.03 -13.46
N VAL A 177 -0.65 8.15 -13.45
CA VAL A 177 -0.04 8.70 -12.23
C VAL A 177 -1.07 9.18 -11.22
N VAL A 178 -2.18 9.78 -11.71
CA VAL A 178 -3.34 10.15 -10.91
C VAL A 178 -4.61 9.79 -11.69
N THR A 179 -5.58 9.21 -11.03
CA THR A 179 -6.88 8.86 -11.62
C THR A 179 -7.98 8.91 -10.57
N PHE A 180 -9.22 9.00 -11.03
CA PHE A 180 -10.39 8.79 -10.18
C PHE A 180 -10.73 7.30 -10.13
N ASP A 181 -10.90 6.75 -8.94
CA ASP A 181 -11.40 5.40 -8.70
C ASP A 181 -12.94 5.46 -8.57
N PRO A 182 -13.69 5.13 -9.63
CA PRO A 182 -15.15 5.28 -9.63
C PRO A 182 -15.83 4.31 -8.67
N ARG A 183 -15.23 3.14 -8.43
CA ARG A 183 -15.78 2.14 -7.52
C ARG A 183 -15.82 2.67 -6.08
N ARG A 184 -14.79 3.44 -5.70
CA ARG A 184 -14.66 3.94 -4.33
C ARG A 184 -15.00 5.42 -4.19
N GLY A 185 -15.21 6.13 -5.30
CA GLY A 185 -15.45 7.56 -5.30
C GLY A 185 -14.27 8.38 -4.76
N LYS A 186 -13.03 8.00 -5.10
CA LYS A 186 -11.79 8.54 -4.52
C LYS A 186 -10.74 8.81 -5.59
N VAL A 187 -9.75 9.65 -5.24
CA VAL A 187 -8.56 9.82 -6.06
C VAL A 187 -7.55 8.71 -5.75
N LYS A 188 -7.05 8.06 -6.79
CA LYS A 188 -5.98 7.09 -6.72
C LYS A 188 -4.72 7.69 -7.31
N VAL A 189 -3.61 7.59 -6.59
CA VAL A 189 -2.32 8.17 -6.95
C VAL A 189 -1.29 7.05 -7.06
N ASN A 190 -0.54 7.02 -8.16
CA ASN A 190 0.53 6.05 -8.39
C ASN A 190 1.85 6.81 -8.63
N PRO A 191 2.51 7.31 -7.58
CA PRO A 191 3.65 8.22 -7.74
C PRO A 191 4.82 7.61 -8.50
N ILE A 192 5.00 6.29 -8.38
CA ILE A 192 6.08 5.54 -9.02
C ILE A 192 5.63 4.81 -10.30
N ALA A 193 4.49 5.21 -10.91
CA ALA A 193 3.94 4.54 -12.09
C ALA A 193 4.94 4.43 -13.26
N ALA A 194 5.77 5.45 -13.46
CA ALA A 194 6.77 5.49 -14.53
C ALA A 194 8.12 4.85 -14.15
N TRP A 195 8.31 4.38 -12.92
CA TRP A 195 9.58 3.79 -12.49
C TRP A 195 9.79 2.39 -13.09
N SER A 196 10.99 2.17 -13.58
CA SER A 196 11.49 0.84 -13.93
C SER A 196 11.90 0.04 -12.68
N GLN A 197 12.14 -1.26 -12.84
CA GLN A 197 12.71 -2.06 -11.75
C GLN A 197 14.09 -1.53 -11.32
N ALA A 198 14.90 -1.04 -12.27
CA ALA A 198 16.21 -0.45 -11.96
C ALA A 198 16.09 0.83 -11.11
N ASP A 199 15.05 1.64 -11.32
CA ASP A 199 14.79 2.83 -10.48
C ASP A 199 14.44 2.42 -9.06
N VAL A 200 13.61 1.39 -8.90
CA VAL A 200 13.24 0.82 -7.60
C VAL A 200 14.47 0.28 -6.87
N ASP A 201 15.29 -0.52 -7.55
CA ASP A 201 16.51 -1.12 -6.98
C ASP A 201 17.52 -0.05 -6.56
N SER A 202 17.68 0.99 -7.39
CA SER A 202 18.52 2.14 -7.09
C SER A 202 18.02 2.92 -5.87
N TYR A 203 16.71 3.10 -5.76
CA TYR A 203 16.09 3.77 -4.62
C TYR A 203 16.25 2.96 -3.33
N ILE A 204 16.03 1.65 -3.40
CA ILE A 204 16.21 0.72 -2.27
C ILE A 204 17.64 0.81 -1.76
N SER A 205 18.61 0.69 -2.66
CA SER A 205 20.04 0.75 -2.32
C SER A 205 20.45 2.11 -1.72
N ARG A 206 19.94 3.20 -2.30
CA ARG A 206 20.29 4.57 -1.86
C ARG A 206 19.80 4.90 -0.46
N TYR A 207 18.61 4.40 -0.08
CA TYR A 207 17.94 4.78 1.16
C TYR A 207 17.84 3.63 2.17
N ASP A 208 18.49 2.50 1.90
CA ASP A 208 18.43 1.29 2.75
C ASP A 208 16.99 0.90 3.10
N ILE A 209 16.15 0.78 2.06
CA ILE A 209 14.71 0.53 2.21
C ILE A 209 14.45 -0.92 2.64
N PRO A 210 13.55 -1.17 3.63
CA PRO A 210 13.10 -2.51 3.95
C PRO A 210 12.50 -3.23 2.74
N VAL A 211 13.00 -4.45 2.47
CA VAL A 211 12.57 -5.29 1.34
C VAL A 211 12.26 -6.69 1.82
N ASN A 212 11.23 -7.30 1.24
CA ASN A 212 10.88 -8.68 1.52
C ASN A 212 11.92 -9.63 0.93
N GLU A 213 12.57 -10.39 1.81
CA GLU A 213 13.62 -11.33 1.41
C GLU A 213 13.16 -12.42 0.42
N LEU A 214 11.85 -12.67 0.29
CA LEU A 214 11.33 -13.59 -0.71
C LEU A 214 11.64 -13.13 -2.14
N LEU A 215 11.76 -11.81 -2.38
CA LEU A 215 12.13 -11.29 -3.70
C LEU A 215 13.51 -11.81 -4.12
N SER A 216 14.50 -11.82 -3.21
CA SER A 216 15.83 -12.38 -3.47
C SER A 216 15.85 -13.91 -3.54
N ARG A 217 14.77 -14.57 -3.08
CA ARG A 217 14.62 -16.04 -3.10
C ARG A 217 13.84 -16.55 -4.31
N GLY A 218 13.66 -15.71 -5.35
CA GLY A 218 13.03 -16.09 -6.62
C GLY A 218 11.51 -15.95 -6.65
N TYR A 219 10.92 -15.15 -5.76
CA TYR A 219 9.52 -14.74 -5.86
C TYR A 219 9.45 -13.39 -6.59
N GLY A 220 9.10 -13.39 -7.86
CA GLY A 220 8.99 -12.15 -8.64
C GLY A 220 7.90 -11.18 -8.15
N SER A 221 6.90 -11.70 -7.44
CA SER A 221 5.84 -10.92 -6.79
C SER A 221 5.35 -11.64 -5.54
N VAL A 222 5.15 -10.93 -4.43
CA VAL A 222 4.74 -11.50 -3.15
C VAL A 222 3.30 -11.12 -2.81
N GLY A 223 2.52 -12.11 -2.38
CA GLY A 223 1.15 -11.92 -1.88
C GLY A 223 0.83 -12.89 -0.75
N CYS A 224 -0.42 -13.39 -0.69
CA CYS A 224 -0.78 -14.46 0.24
C CYS A 224 -0.01 -15.75 -0.10
N TRP A 225 0.50 -16.44 0.93
CA TRP A 225 1.31 -17.66 0.72
C TRP A 225 0.58 -18.75 -0.10
N PRO A 226 -0.74 -18.99 0.03
CA PRO A 226 -1.40 -20.02 -0.78
C PRO A 226 -1.52 -19.66 -2.27
N CYS A 227 -1.39 -18.36 -2.59
CA CYS A 227 -1.59 -17.84 -3.94
C CYS A 227 -0.28 -17.35 -4.58
N THR A 228 0.86 -17.75 -4.03
CA THR A 228 2.17 -17.23 -4.48
C THR A 228 3.19 -18.36 -4.53
N ARG A 229 3.80 -18.60 -5.68
CA ARG A 229 4.95 -19.48 -5.87
C ARG A 229 6.17 -18.71 -6.38
N ARG A 230 7.32 -19.34 -6.34
CA ARG A 230 8.50 -18.84 -7.04
C ARG A 230 8.25 -18.78 -8.55
N THR A 231 8.82 -17.79 -9.20
CA THR A 231 8.86 -17.68 -10.66
C THR A 231 10.04 -18.48 -11.21
N ARG A 232 9.90 -18.99 -12.43
CA ARG A 232 11.00 -19.62 -13.15
C ARG A 232 11.82 -18.57 -13.88
N ALA A 233 13.03 -18.90 -14.26
CA ALA A 233 13.85 -18.02 -15.10
C ALA A 233 13.12 -17.69 -16.41
N GLY A 234 13.00 -16.42 -16.75
CA GLY A 234 12.32 -15.93 -17.95
C GLY A 234 10.79 -15.82 -17.86
N GLU A 235 10.17 -16.25 -16.74
CA GLU A 235 8.75 -15.98 -16.52
C GLU A 235 8.52 -14.50 -16.16
N ASP A 236 7.31 -14.00 -16.49
CA ASP A 236 6.82 -12.74 -16.00
C ASP A 236 6.91 -12.70 -14.46
N PRO A 237 7.35 -11.59 -13.84
CA PRO A 237 7.48 -11.49 -12.39
C PRO A 237 6.21 -11.85 -11.63
N ARG A 238 5.03 -11.64 -12.23
CA ARG A 238 3.73 -11.96 -11.62
C ARG A 238 3.20 -13.36 -11.97
N ALA A 239 3.87 -14.13 -12.83
CA ALA A 239 3.48 -15.51 -13.20
C ALA A 239 3.38 -16.47 -11.99
N GLY A 240 4.03 -16.14 -10.89
CA GLY A 240 3.92 -16.86 -9.61
C GLY A 240 2.61 -16.61 -8.86
N ARG A 241 1.79 -15.59 -9.26
CA ARG A 241 0.55 -15.21 -8.56
C ARG A 241 -0.63 -15.96 -9.17
N TRP A 242 -1.42 -16.61 -8.32
CA TRP A 242 -2.58 -17.41 -8.73
C TRP A 242 -2.29 -18.39 -9.86
N ALA A 243 -1.09 -18.97 -9.90
CA ALA A 243 -0.58 -19.80 -11.02
C ALA A 243 -1.45 -21.02 -11.39
N MET A 244 -2.45 -21.37 -10.57
CA MET A 244 -3.42 -22.44 -10.83
C MET A 244 -4.76 -21.91 -11.36
N PHE A 245 -4.89 -20.59 -11.62
CA PHE A 245 -6.13 -19.95 -12.02
C PHE A 245 -5.90 -18.95 -13.15
N GLU A 246 -6.92 -18.72 -13.97
CA GLU A 246 -6.94 -17.64 -14.96
C GLU A 246 -7.18 -16.27 -14.29
N LYS A 247 -6.34 -15.92 -13.33
CA LYS A 247 -6.45 -14.69 -12.54
C LYS A 247 -5.12 -13.94 -12.51
N THR A 248 -5.15 -12.67 -12.86
CA THR A 248 -3.96 -11.79 -12.93
C THR A 248 -3.93 -10.73 -11.84
N GLU A 249 -5.11 -10.32 -11.31
CA GLU A 249 -5.23 -9.27 -10.29
C GLU A 249 -6.19 -9.67 -9.16
N CYS A 250 -5.99 -9.07 -7.98
CA CYS A 250 -6.77 -9.40 -6.77
C CYS A 250 -8.04 -8.54 -6.57
N GLY A 251 -8.41 -7.73 -7.55
CA GLY A 251 -9.58 -6.85 -7.45
C GLY A 251 -9.38 -5.56 -6.64
N LEU A 252 -8.16 -5.29 -6.15
CA LEU A 252 -7.86 -4.04 -5.42
C LEU A 252 -7.72 -2.83 -6.36
N HIS A 253 -7.32 -3.09 -7.60
CA HIS A 253 -6.89 -2.06 -8.56
C HIS A 253 -7.73 -2.02 -9.84
N VAL A 254 -8.81 -2.79 -9.89
CA VAL A 254 -9.79 -2.87 -10.98
C VAL A 254 -11.07 -2.17 -10.60
#